data_e745f569c2e024d0df1ca375cee79544
#
_entry.id   e745f569c2e024d0df1ca375cee79544
#
_cell.length_a   1.000
_cell.length_b   1.000
_cell.length_c   1.000
_cell.angle_alpha   90.00
_cell.angle_beta   90.00
_cell.angle_gamma   90.00
#
_symmetry.space_group_name_H-M   'P 1'
#
loop_
_entity.id
_entity.type
_entity.pdbx_description
1 polymer ?
#
loop_
_entity_poly.entity_id
_entity_poly.type
_entity_poly.pdbx_seq_one_letter_code
_entity_poly.pdbx_strand_id
1 'polypeptide(L)'
;MGVGKTTIGKALAKNLTLDFVDSDYEIEQRTGVTISTIFDIEGEDGFRNREIRMVTELAERKGIVLATGGGAVLSEDVRKALRHNGLVVYLHASIDMQMDRTRNSKNRPLLNTGANRREVLEQLMEEREPLYRQEADVIYETDGRSPQTAAREIAGEVRKLWQY
;
A
#
# COMPACT_ATOMS: atom_id res chain seq x y z
N MET A 1 1.49 -1.03 -7.81
CA MET A 1 0.85 -2.35 -7.55
C MET A 1 1.91 -3.45 -7.61
N GLY A 2 1.73 -4.61 -6.94
CA GLY A 2 2.71 -5.71 -7.04
C GLY A 2 4.07 -5.48 -6.39
N VAL A 3 4.20 -4.48 -5.54
CA VAL A 3 5.47 -4.16 -4.86
C VAL A 3 5.76 -5.06 -3.64
N GLY A 4 4.82 -5.91 -3.23
CA GLY A 4 5.00 -6.85 -2.12
C GLY A 4 4.57 -6.32 -0.74
N LYS A 5 3.69 -5.32 -0.68
CA LYS A 5 3.26 -4.67 0.58
C LYS A 5 2.84 -5.65 1.68
N THR A 6 1.95 -6.58 1.37
CA THR A 6 1.43 -7.53 2.38
C THR A 6 2.53 -8.45 2.90
N THR A 7 3.36 -8.99 2.00
CA THR A 7 4.42 -9.93 2.39
C THR A 7 5.54 -9.23 3.16
N ILE A 8 6.01 -8.09 2.64
CA ILE A 8 7.04 -7.28 3.31
C ILE A 8 6.48 -6.70 4.62
N GLY A 9 5.25 -6.19 4.61
CA GLY A 9 4.59 -5.61 5.78
C GLY A 9 4.45 -6.60 6.94
N LYS A 10 4.04 -7.84 6.67
CA LYS A 10 4.00 -8.91 7.70
C LYS A 10 5.38 -9.22 8.27
N ALA A 11 6.39 -9.33 7.42
CA ALA A 11 7.76 -9.57 7.87
C ALA A 11 8.33 -8.36 8.66
N LEU A 12 8.01 -7.14 8.24
CA LEU A 12 8.39 -5.91 8.93
C LEU A 12 7.73 -5.82 10.32
N ALA A 13 6.43 -6.09 10.41
CA ALA A 13 5.70 -6.12 11.68
C ALA A 13 6.33 -7.10 12.67
N LYS A 14 6.68 -8.30 12.21
CA LYS A 14 7.40 -9.28 13.02
C LYS A 14 8.77 -8.76 13.50
N ASN A 15 9.54 -8.12 12.63
CA ASN A 15 10.86 -7.56 12.97
C ASN A 15 10.78 -6.41 13.97
N LEU A 16 9.68 -5.65 13.96
CA LEU A 16 9.45 -4.51 14.86
C LEU A 16 8.64 -4.90 16.11
N THR A 17 8.16 -6.15 16.21
CA THR A 17 7.26 -6.63 17.28
C THR A 17 5.97 -5.79 17.33
N LEU A 18 5.39 -5.56 16.15
CA LEU A 18 4.14 -4.82 15.93
C LEU A 18 3.10 -5.75 15.28
N ASP A 19 1.82 -5.37 15.36
CA ASP A 19 0.76 -6.05 14.64
C ASP A 19 0.74 -5.61 13.17
N PHE A 20 0.35 -6.52 12.26
CA PHE A 20 0.17 -6.20 10.84
C PHE A 20 -1.30 -6.00 10.53
N VAL A 21 -1.62 -4.88 9.88
CA VAL A 21 -2.98 -4.53 9.42
C VAL A 21 -2.93 -4.16 7.93
N ASP A 22 -3.85 -4.68 7.15
CA ASP A 22 -4.02 -4.36 5.73
C ASP A 22 -5.38 -3.67 5.54
N SER A 23 -5.39 -2.44 5.04
CA SER A 23 -6.62 -1.66 4.90
C SER A 23 -7.62 -2.28 3.93
N ASP A 24 -7.15 -2.92 2.86
CA ASP A 24 -8.02 -3.59 1.89
C ASP A 24 -8.72 -4.78 2.53
N TYR A 25 -7.98 -5.57 3.31
CA TYR A 25 -8.54 -6.68 4.07
C TYR A 25 -9.58 -6.20 5.11
N GLU A 26 -9.30 -5.13 5.84
CA GLU A 26 -10.25 -4.55 6.82
C GLU A 26 -11.54 -4.06 6.15
N ILE A 27 -11.45 -3.46 4.95
CA ILE A 27 -12.62 -3.06 4.17
C ILE A 27 -13.47 -4.29 3.83
N GLU A 28 -12.86 -5.37 3.32
CA GLU A 28 -13.58 -6.60 2.99
C GLU A 28 -14.22 -7.25 4.22
N GLN A 29 -13.53 -7.27 5.36
CA GLN A 29 -14.08 -7.80 6.61
C GLN A 29 -15.29 -7.01 7.10
N ARG A 30 -15.27 -5.69 7.01
CA ARG A 30 -16.39 -4.84 7.46
C ARG A 30 -17.58 -4.86 6.51
N THR A 31 -17.33 -4.98 5.22
CA THR A 31 -18.39 -4.97 4.21
C THR A 31 -18.98 -6.36 3.96
N GLY A 32 -18.23 -7.42 4.27
CA GLY A 32 -18.60 -8.80 3.96
C GLY A 32 -18.52 -9.16 2.48
N VAL A 33 -17.96 -8.27 1.65
CA VAL A 33 -17.81 -8.47 0.20
C VAL A 33 -16.40 -8.12 -0.25
N THR A 34 -16.00 -8.60 -1.43
CA THR A 34 -14.69 -8.31 -1.99
C THR A 34 -14.61 -6.87 -2.51
N ILE A 35 -13.39 -6.31 -2.59
CA ILE A 35 -13.15 -5.00 -3.21
C ILE A 35 -13.65 -4.97 -4.64
N SER A 36 -13.49 -6.06 -5.41
CA SER A 36 -14.04 -6.15 -6.77
C SER A 36 -15.55 -5.93 -6.78
N THR A 37 -16.28 -6.54 -5.85
CA THR A 37 -17.73 -6.36 -5.70
C THR A 37 -18.09 -4.90 -5.36
N ILE A 38 -17.27 -4.24 -4.51
CA ILE A 38 -17.50 -2.81 -4.19
C ILE A 38 -17.32 -1.97 -5.46
N PHE A 39 -16.29 -2.21 -6.24
CA PHE A 39 -16.10 -1.53 -7.52
C PHE A 39 -17.25 -1.76 -8.51
N ASP A 40 -17.76 -2.99 -8.60
CA ASP A 40 -18.87 -3.33 -9.49
C ASP A 40 -20.18 -2.63 -9.10
N ILE A 41 -20.44 -2.47 -7.81
CA ILE A 41 -21.70 -1.91 -7.28
C ILE A 41 -21.62 -0.39 -7.08
N GLU A 42 -20.53 0.11 -6.51
CA GLU A 42 -20.40 1.51 -6.07
C GLU A 42 -19.42 2.32 -6.94
N GLY A 43 -18.72 1.67 -7.87
CA GLY A 43 -17.67 2.30 -8.67
C GLY A 43 -16.41 2.64 -7.87
N GLU A 44 -15.46 3.27 -8.55
CA GLU A 44 -14.20 3.67 -7.91
C GLU A 44 -14.42 4.70 -6.80
N ASP A 45 -15.28 5.68 -7.02
CA ASP A 45 -15.57 6.74 -6.02
C ASP A 45 -16.13 6.16 -4.72
N GLY A 46 -17.04 5.19 -4.81
CA GLY A 46 -17.57 4.49 -3.65
C GLY A 46 -16.47 3.76 -2.87
N PHE A 47 -15.62 3.04 -3.57
CA PHE A 47 -14.46 2.40 -2.95
C PHE A 47 -13.51 3.41 -2.30
N ARG A 48 -13.17 4.52 -2.96
CA ARG A 48 -12.30 5.57 -2.42
C ARG A 48 -12.84 6.18 -1.14
N ASN A 49 -14.12 6.41 -1.06
CA ASN A 49 -14.76 6.91 0.16
C ASN A 49 -14.61 5.93 1.33
N ARG A 50 -14.71 4.64 1.07
CA ARG A 50 -14.47 3.59 2.09
C ARG A 50 -13.00 3.50 2.48
N GLU A 51 -12.10 3.54 1.50
CA GLU A 51 -10.64 3.52 1.71
C GLU A 51 -10.19 4.69 2.59
N ILE A 52 -10.64 5.90 2.30
CA ILE A 52 -10.31 7.10 3.09
C ILE A 52 -10.71 6.92 4.55
N ARG A 53 -11.98 6.55 4.80
CA ARG A 53 -12.48 6.35 6.17
C ARG A 53 -11.69 5.26 6.91
N MET A 54 -11.45 4.14 6.23
CA MET A 54 -10.73 3.01 6.81
C MET A 54 -9.29 3.37 7.16
N VAL A 55 -8.55 3.94 6.21
CA VAL A 55 -7.13 4.26 6.43
C VAL A 55 -6.98 5.35 7.49
N THR A 56 -7.84 6.37 7.49
CA THR A 56 -7.81 7.42 8.51
C THR A 56 -8.05 6.85 9.91
N GLU A 57 -9.04 5.96 10.07
CA GLU A 57 -9.30 5.29 11.35
C GLU A 57 -8.13 4.39 11.78
N LEU A 58 -7.60 3.59 10.85
CA LEU A 58 -6.49 2.67 11.15
C LEU A 58 -5.20 3.41 11.47
N ALA A 59 -4.97 4.59 10.88
CA ALA A 59 -3.81 5.42 11.15
C ALA A 59 -3.74 5.90 12.62
N GLU A 60 -4.86 5.98 13.32
CA GLU A 60 -4.90 6.34 14.75
C GLU A 60 -4.45 5.21 15.67
N ARG A 61 -4.42 3.96 15.18
CA ARG A 61 -3.98 2.81 15.97
C ARG A 61 -2.47 2.84 16.19
N LYS A 62 -2.06 2.57 17.43
CA LYS A 62 -0.65 2.45 17.79
C LYS A 62 -0.20 0.99 17.76
N GLY A 63 1.08 0.78 17.57
CA GLY A 63 1.68 -0.56 17.62
C GLY A 63 1.38 -1.42 16.39
N ILE A 64 1.13 -0.82 15.23
CA ILE A 64 0.83 -1.53 13.99
C ILE A 64 1.78 -1.16 12.85
N VAL A 65 1.92 -2.07 11.91
CA VAL A 65 2.38 -1.81 10.55
C VAL A 65 1.15 -1.84 9.65
N LEU A 66 0.78 -0.68 9.13
CA LEU A 66 -0.39 -0.52 8.27
C LEU A 66 0.03 -0.60 6.79
N ALA A 67 -0.49 -1.57 6.06
CA ALA A 67 -0.42 -1.62 4.61
C ALA A 67 -1.66 -0.97 3.99
N THR A 68 -1.46 0.03 3.12
CA THR A 68 -2.55 0.73 2.46
C THR A 68 -2.67 0.35 0.99
N GLY A 69 -3.86 0.53 0.41
CA GLY A 69 -4.04 0.50 -1.04
C GLY A 69 -3.19 1.57 -1.73
N GLY A 70 -2.75 1.30 -2.96
CA GLY A 70 -1.90 2.25 -3.70
C GLY A 70 -2.59 3.57 -4.05
N GLY A 71 -3.92 3.58 -4.12
CA GLY A 71 -4.69 4.80 -4.39
C GLY A 71 -4.95 5.67 -3.16
N ALA A 72 -4.70 5.17 -1.97
CA ALA A 72 -4.93 5.90 -0.72
C ALA A 72 -4.15 7.23 -0.66
N VAL A 73 -2.97 7.29 -1.30
CA VAL A 73 -2.13 8.50 -1.39
C VAL A 73 -2.81 9.67 -2.12
N LEU A 74 -3.82 9.42 -2.96
CA LEU A 74 -4.53 10.47 -3.70
C LEU A 74 -5.36 11.36 -2.76
N SER A 75 -5.81 10.85 -1.61
CA SER A 75 -6.54 11.62 -0.61
C SER A 75 -5.60 12.43 0.28
N GLU A 76 -5.82 13.73 0.35
CA GLU A 76 -5.09 14.62 1.26
C GLU A 76 -5.33 14.27 2.73
N ASP A 77 -6.56 13.88 3.08
CA ASP A 77 -6.91 13.50 4.46
C ASP A 77 -6.13 12.24 4.88
N VAL A 78 -6.00 11.26 3.99
CA VAL A 78 -5.19 10.06 4.23
C VAL A 78 -3.73 10.43 4.41
N ARG A 79 -3.17 11.26 3.54
CA ARG A 79 -1.76 11.70 3.66
C ARG A 79 -1.50 12.39 4.99
N LYS A 80 -2.38 13.31 5.40
CA LYS A 80 -2.29 13.99 6.70
C LYS A 80 -2.36 13.01 7.87
N ALA A 81 -3.31 12.08 7.84
CA ALA A 81 -3.48 11.08 8.90
C ALA A 81 -2.24 10.18 9.05
N LEU A 82 -1.68 9.70 7.95
CA LEU A 82 -0.49 8.85 7.95
C LEU A 82 0.73 9.58 8.50
N ARG A 83 1.00 10.81 8.03
CA ARG A 83 2.14 11.61 8.48
C ARG A 83 2.06 12.04 9.94
N HIS A 84 0.83 12.28 10.43
CA HIS A 84 0.64 12.71 11.82
C HIS A 84 0.85 11.56 12.81
N ASN A 85 0.54 10.34 12.43
CA ASN A 85 0.44 9.21 13.34
C ASN A 85 1.58 8.17 13.20
N GLY A 86 2.45 8.28 12.20
CA GLY A 86 3.50 7.28 12.00
C GLY A 86 4.55 7.65 10.98
N LEU A 87 5.49 6.74 10.76
CA LEU A 87 6.48 6.81 9.69
C LEU A 87 5.91 6.18 8.42
N VAL A 88 6.09 6.88 7.31
CA VAL A 88 5.62 6.44 6.00
C VAL A 88 6.75 5.77 5.22
N VAL A 89 6.53 4.52 4.84
CA VAL A 89 7.47 3.75 4.00
C VAL A 89 6.90 3.59 2.60
N TYR A 90 7.60 4.09 1.61
CA TYR A 90 7.28 3.86 0.21
C TYR A 90 8.09 2.68 -0.34
N LEU A 91 7.39 1.62 -0.73
CA LEU A 91 7.96 0.48 -1.43
C LEU A 91 7.91 0.74 -2.94
N HIS A 92 9.05 0.93 -3.56
CA HIS A 92 9.18 1.08 -5.01
C HIS A 92 9.52 -0.26 -5.68
N ALA A 93 8.98 -0.48 -6.87
CA ALA A 93 9.38 -1.56 -7.77
C ALA A 93 9.30 -1.04 -9.22
N SER A 94 10.21 -1.48 -10.08
CA SER A 94 10.16 -1.19 -11.52
C SER A 94 8.84 -1.68 -12.15
N ILE A 95 8.44 -1.07 -13.26
CA ILE A 95 7.26 -1.51 -14.02
C ILE A 95 7.39 -2.97 -14.43
N ASP A 96 8.58 -3.42 -14.85
CA ASP A 96 8.82 -4.80 -15.24
C ASP A 96 8.57 -5.77 -14.07
N MET A 97 9.05 -5.44 -12.88
CA MET A 97 8.80 -6.23 -11.68
C MET A 97 7.30 -6.22 -11.28
N GLN A 98 6.63 -5.08 -11.41
CA GLN A 98 5.20 -5.00 -11.17
C GLN A 98 4.40 -5.84 -12.17
N MET A 99 4.79 -5.83 -13.46
CA MET A 99 4.20 -6.67 -14.50
C MET A 99 4.32 -8.15 -14.17
N ASP A 100 5.53 -8.58 -13.82
CA ASP A 100 5.79 -9.98 -13.48
C ASP A 100 4.98 -10.45 -12.27
N ARG A 101 5.02 -9.70 -11.18
CA ARG A 101 4.32 -10.00 -9.93
C ARG A 101 2.79 -9.95 -10.05
N THR A 102 2.25 -9.19 -11.00
CA THR A 102 0.79 -9.06 -11.20
C THR A 102 0.26 -9.92 -12.35
N ARG A 103 1.11 -10.66 -13.06
CA ARG A 103 0.75 -11.43 -14.26
C ARG A 103 -0.50 -12.29 -14.08
N ASN A 104 -0.62 -12.99 -12.94
CA ASN A 104 -1.70 -13.92 -12.64
C ASN A 104 -2.75 -13.36 -11.67
N SER A 105 -2.69 -12.08 -11.36
CA SER A 105 -3.62 -11.48 -10.39
C SER A 105 -4.96 -11.16 -11.05
N LYS A 106 -6.02 -11.82 -10.56
CA LYS A 106 -7.41 -11.56 -10.97
C LYS A 106 -8.13 -10.53 -10.08
N ASN A 107 -7.58 -10.26 -8.90
CA ASN A 107 -8.22 -9.42 -7.86
C ASN A 107 -7.72 -7.96 -7.90
N ARG A 108 -7.58 -7.39 -9.11
CA ARG A 108 -7.11 -6.01 -9.28
C ARG A 108 -7.98 -5.29 -10.31
N PRO A 109 -9.09 -4.66 -9.87
CA PRO A 109 -10.06 -4.02 -10.76
C PRO A 109 -9.42 -3.07 -11.77
N LEU A 110 -8.47 -2.24 -11.35
CA LEU A 110 -7.79 -1.27 -12.22
C LEU A 110 -6.90 -1.91 -13.30
N LEU A 111 -6.47 -3.16 -13.14
CA LEU A 111 -5.68 -3.89 -14.16
C LEU A 111 -6.52 -4.79 -15.06
N ASN A 112 -7.80 -4.96 -14.75
CA ASN A 112 -8.72 -5.85 -15.47
C ASN A 112 -9.65 -5.09 -16.42
N THR A 113 -9.27 -3.91 -16.85
CA THR A 113 -10.07 -3.02 -17.71
C THR A 113 -10.02 -3.36 -19.21
N GLY A 114 -9.28 -4.41 -19.61
CA GLY A 114 -9.05 -4.74 -21.03
C GLY A 114 -7.99 -3.87 -21.73
N ALA A 115 -7.47 -2.82 -21.07
CA ALA A 115 -6.38 -2.00 -21.55
C ALA A 115 -5.02 -2.72 -21.41
N ASN A 116 -4.01 -2.22 -22.12
CA ASN A 116 -2.64 -2.72 -21.98
C ASN A 116 -2.16 -2.52 -20.54
N ARG A 117 -1.90 -3.62 -19.84
CA ARG A 117 -1.53 -3.61 -18.42
C ARG A 117 -0.28 -2.77 -18.12
N ARG A 118 0.72 -2.76 -19.01
CA ARG A 118 1.91 -1.92 -18.87
C ARG A 118 1.55 -0.45 -18.89
N GLU A 119 0.76 -0.02 -19.86
CA GLU A 119 0.33 1.38 -19.98
C GLU A 119 -0.45 1.83 -18.73
N VAL A 120 -1.32 0.98 -18.22
CA VAL A 120 -2.06 1.27 -16.98
C VAL A 120 -1.11 1.43 -15.79
N LEU A 121 -0.10 0.54 -15.63
CA LEU A 121 0.89 0.65 -14.56
C LEU A 121 1.76 1.91 -14.70
N GLU A 122 2.16 2.26 -15.90
CA GLU A 122 2.94 3.48 -16.19
C GLU A 122 2.14 4.75 -15.86
N GLN A 123 0.87 4.82 -16.26
CA GLN A 123 -0.03 5.94 -15.91
C GLN A 123 -0.22 6.07 -14.41
N LEU A 124 -0.49 4.96 -13.72
CA LEU A 124 -0.64 4.95 -12.26
C LEU A 124 0.66 5.35 -11.55
N MET A 125 1.81 5.00 -12.10
CA MET A 125 3.10 5.40 -11.55
C MET A 125 3.32 6.90 -11.75
N GLU A 126 3.09 7.42 -12.95
CA GLU A 126 3.23 8.84 -13.27
C GLU A 126 2.35 9.72 -12.37
N GLU A 127 1.10 9.30 -12.14
CA GLU A 127 0.16 10.02 -11.28
C GLU A 127 0.56 10.00 -9.82
N ARG A 128 1.02 8.84 -9.30
CA ARG A 128 1.11 8.60 -7.86
C ARG A 128 2.51 8.69 -7.28
N GLU A 129 3.53 8.39 -8.07
CA GLU A 129 4.91 8.35 -7.57
C GLU A 129 5.38 9.70 -6.98
N PRO A 130 5.05 10.87 -7.56
CA PRO A 130 5.40 12.15 -6.94
C PRO A 130 4.82 12.28 -5.53
N LEU A 131 3.58 11.83 -5.32
CA LEU A 131 2.93 11.85 -4.00
C LEU A 131 3.57 10.84 -3.05
N TYR A 132 3.86 9.61 -3.50
CA TYR A 132 4.55 8.63 -2.66
C TYR A 132 5.91 9.14 -2.18
N ARG A 133 6.70 9.74 -3.08
CA ARG A 133 8.01 10.29 -2.73
C ARG A 133 7.93 11.49 -1.78
N GLN A 134 6.90 12.32 -1.96
CA GLN A 134 6.67 13.49 -1.09
C GLN A 134 6.30 13.07 0.34
N GLU A 135 5.51 12.02 0.49
CA GLU A 135 4.97 11.58 1.78
C GLU A 135 5.90 10.61 2.54
N ALA A 136 6.88 10.01 1.85
CA ALA A 136 7.71 8.96 2.42
C ALA A 136 8.84 9.48 3.32
N ASP A 137 8.95 8.93 4.52
CA ASP A 137 10.13 9.06 5.39
C ASP A 137 11.23 8.08 4.97
N VAL A 138 10.84 6.92 4.44
CA VAL A 138 11.74 5.88 3.91
C VAL A 138 11.27 5.46 2.52
N ILE A 139 12.19 5.50 1.54
CA ILE A 139 11.95 4.95 0.20
C ILE A 139 12.80 3.69 0.06
N TYR A 140 12.16 2.57 -0.30
CA TYR A 140 12.83 1.28 -0.41
C TYR A 140 12.60 0.62 -1.77
N GLU A 141 13.70 0.32 -2.47
CA GLU A 141 13.70 -0.40 -3.76
C GLU A 141 13.57 -1.91 -3.52
N THR A 142 12.48 -2.50 -4.02
CA THR A 142 12.18 -3.92 -3.78
C THR A 142 12.73 -4.86 -4.84
N ASP A 143 13.23 -4.35 -5.96
CA ASP A 143 13.74 -5.16 -7.06
C ASP A 143 14.94 -6.00 -6.63
N GLY A 144 14.90 -7.29 -6.95
CA GLY A 144 15.95 -8.23 -6.61
C GLY A 144 16.11 -8.56 -5.11
N ARG A 145 15.20 -8.10 -4.26
CA ARG A 145 15.23 -8.33 -2.81
C ARG A 145 14.21 -9.38 -2.37
N SER A 146 14.61 -10.24 -1.44
CA SER A 146 13.64 -11.10 -0.76
C SER A 146 12.79 -10.28 0.21
N PRO A 147 11.53 -10.66 0.47
CA PRO A 147 10.69 -9.95 1.44
C PRO A 147 11.31 -9.86 2.84
N GLN A 148 12.04 -10.90 3.27
CA GLN A 148 12.72 -10.94 4.56
C GLN A 148 13.89 -9.97 4.61
N THR A 149 14.68 -9.88 3.55
CA THR A 149 15.77 -8.90 3.43
C THR A 149 15.22 -7.49 3.44
N ALA A 150 14.21 -7.20 2.62
CA ALA A 150 13.55 -5.91 2.59
C ALA A 150 13.02 -5.50 3.97
N ALA A 151 12.28 -6.39 4.63
CA ALA A 151 11.73 -6.11 5.96
C ALA A 151 12.79 -5.84 7.01
N ARG A 152 13.93 -6.55 6.98
CA ARG A 152 15.05 -6.33 7.91
C ARG A 152 15.73 -4.98 7.68
N GLU A 153 15.98 -4.63 6.42
CA GLU A 153 16.62 -3.37 6.05
C GLU A 153 15.72 -2.19 6.39
N ILE A 154 14.42 -2.26 6.04
CA ILE A 154 13.42 -1.24 6.41
C ILE A 154 13.32 -1.09 7.93
N ALA A 155 13.27 -2.20 8.69
CA ALA A 155 13.23 -2.14 10.15
C ALA A 155 14.44 -1.41 10.74
N GLY A 156 15.62 -1.56 10.12
CA GLY A 156 16.83 -0.83 10.50
C GLY A 156 16.67 0.69 10.32
N GLU A 157 16.14 1.12 9.18
CA GLU A 157 15.90 2.55 8.91
C GLU A 157 14.81 3.12 9.82
N VAL A 158 13.70 2.41 9.98
CA VAL A 158 12.61 2.82 10.88
C VAL A 158 13.09 3.00 12.31
N ARG A 159 13.91 2.09 12.84
CA ARG A 159 14.46 2.23 14.20
C ARG A 159 15.35 3.45 14.36
N LYS A 160 16.12 3.83 13.35
CA LYS A 160 16.95 5.05 13.39
C LYS A 160 16.09 6.31 13.48
N LEU A 161 14.99 6.35 12.73
CA LEU A 161 14.07 7.49 12.71
C LEU A 161 13.16 7.54 13.95
N TRP A 162 12.87 6.39 14.56
CA TRP A 162 11.97 6.31 15.72
C TRP A 162 12.66 6.59 17.07
N GLN A 163 13.94 6.80 17.11
CA GLN A 163 14.70 7.05 18.36
C GLN A 163 14.61 8.50 18.86
N TYR A 164 13.62 9.28 18.38
CA TYR A 164 13.41 10.66 18.79
C TYR A 164 12.01 10.91 19.33
#